data_e5873fa038227d5c5e0b4550324c4b44
#
_entry.id   e5873fa038227d5c5e0b4550324c4b44
#
_cell.length_a   1.000
_cell.length_b   1.000
_cell.length_c   1.000
_cell.angle_alpha   90.00
_cell.angle_beta   90.00
_cell.angle_gamma   90.00
#
_symmetry.space_group_name_H-M   'P 1'
#
loop_
_entity.id
_entity.type
_entity.pdbx_description
1 polymer ?
#
loop_
_entity_poly.entity_id
_entity_poly.type
_entity_poly.pdbx_seq_one_letter_code
_entity_poly.pdbx_strand_id
1 'polypeptide(L)'
;MIAREAPDGERPDNQPLPLALDSNGRVDGVVCGERRIGARVGVVFATGGFAQSQELMTRFVPAPLRATGAAAGSEGDFLRIAMGLGAQLRNMGEAWLAPIPIEPYVADP
;
A
#
# COMPACT_ATOMS: atom_id res chain seq x y z
N MET A 1 13.57 10.09 -0.35
CA MET A 1 12.90 10.47 -1.61
C MET A 1 11.48 9.96 -1.52
N ILE A 2 10.52 10.85 -1.51
CA ILE A 2 9.08 10.49 -1.48
C ILE A 2 8.67 10.36 -2.94
N ALA A 3 8.31 9.17 -3.38
CA ALA A 3 7.66 9.01 -4.66
C ALA A 3 6.28 9.67 -4.54
N ARG A 4 6.07 10.77 -5.22
CA ARG A 4 4.78 11.44 -5.30
C ARG A 4 3.89 10.67 -6.26
N GLU A 5 2.67 10.43 -5.85
CA GLU A 5 1.59 9.87 -6.65
C GLU A 5 1.44 10.58 -8.00
N ALA A 6 1.18 9.83 -9.05
CA ALA A 6 0.82 10.40 -10.35
C ALA A 6 -0.52 11.14 -10.23
N PRO A 7 -0.70 12.29 -10.88
CA PRO A 7 -1.83 13.18 -10.65
C PRO A 7 -3.18 12.70 -11.17
N ASP A 8 -3.29 11.61 -11.84
CA ASP A 8 -4.55 11.13 -12.41
C ASP A 8 -4.81 9.68 -12.01
N GLY A 9 -5.75 9.52 -11.12
CA GLY A 9 -6.23 8.34 -10.40
C GLY A 9 -6.57 7.06 -11.17
N GLU A 10 -6.01 6.82 -12.32
CA GLU A 10 -6.07 5.55 -13.01
C GLU A 10 -4.67 4.96 -13.12
N ARG A 11 -4.35 4.05 -12.22
CA ARG A 11 -3.32 3.06 -12.48
C ARG A 11 -3.89 2.03 -13.45
N PRO A 12 -3.39 1.95 -14.67
CA PRO A 12 -3.59 0.76 -15.47
C PRO A 12 -2.75 -0.31 -14.78
N ASP A 13 -3.37 -1.32 -14.25
CA ASP A 13 -2.77 -2.43 -13.53
C ASP A 13 -2.39 -2.11 -12.07
N ASN A 14 -3.05 -2.78 -11.19
CA ASN A 14 -2.78 -2.92 -9.76
C ASN A 14 -1.45 -3.67 -9.51
N GLN A 15 -0.41 -3.37 -10.29
CA GLN A 15 0.90 -3.99 -10.16
C GLN A 15 1.76 -3.20 -9.18
N PRO A 16 2.33 -3.87 -8.17
CA PRO A 16 3.24 -3.21 -7.25
C PRO A 16 4.40 -2.58 -8.03
N LEU A 17 4.83 -1.40 -7.61
CA LEU A 17 6.01 -0.75 -8.17
C LEU A 17 7.19 -1.71 -8.04
N PRO A 18 7.79 -2.18 -9.12
CA PRO A 18 8.90 -3.10 -9.01
C PRO A 18 10.09 -2.40 -8.38
N LEU A 19 10.74 -3.06 -7.43
CA LEU A 19 11.99 -2.59 -6.86
C LEU A 19 13.15 -2.93 -7.80
N ALA A 20 14.07 -2.00 -7.92
CA ALA A 20 15.34 -2.27 -8.57
C ALA A 20 16.30 -2.88 -7.55
N LEU A 21 16.94 -3.97 -7.92
CA LEU A 21 17.94 -4.65 -7.12
C LEU A 21 19.31 -4.54 -7.80
N ASP A 22 20.35 -4.44 -6.99
CA ASP A 22 21.74 -4.55 -7.44
C ASP A 22 22.14 -6.02 -7.65
N SER A 23 23.35 -6.27 -8.10
CA SER A 23 23.90 -7.62 -8.34
C SER A 23 23.99 -8.48 -7.08
N ASN A 24 23.91 -7.89 -5.88
CA ASN A 24 23.92 -8.59 -4.61
C ASN A 24 22.53 -8.78 -4.02
N GLY A 25 21.49 -8.42 -4.76
CA GLY A 25 20.10 -8.51 -4.32
C GLY A 25 19.65 -7.42 -3.35
N ARG A 26 20.42 -6.32 -3.21
CA ARG A 26 20.03 -5.19 -2.38
C ARG A 26 19.15 -4.24 -3.17
N VAL A 27 18.18 -3.64 -2.49
CA VAL A 27 17.34 -2.60 -3.09
C VAL A 27 18.20 -1.35 -3.34
N ASP A 28 18.34 -0.97 -4.60
CA ASP A 28 19.08 0.20 -5.05
C ASP A 28 18.22 1.22 -5.79
N GLY A 29 16.90 1.01 -5.85
CA GLY A 29 16.01 1.94 -6.50
C GLY A 29 14.59 1.41 -6.69
N VAL A 30 13.84 2.12 -7.52
CA VAL A 30 12.50 1.73 -7.96
C VAL A 30 12.43 1.81 -9.49
N VAL A 31 11.58 0.97 -10.07
CA VAL A 31 11.25 1.01 -11.49
C VAL A 31 9.81 1.46 -11.64
N CYS A 32 9.57 2.50 -12.42
CA CYS A 32 8.24 3.03 -12.70
C CYS A 32 8.06 3.10 -14.23
N GLY A 33 7.33 2.15 -14.77
CA GLY A 33 7.26 1.94 -16.22
C GLY A 33 8.66 1.66 -16.79
N GLU A 34 9.08 2.45 -17.75
CA GLU A 34 10.43 2.34 -18.35
C GLU A 34 11.53 3.08 -17.57
N ARG A 35 11.18 3.80 -16.51
CA ARG A 35 12.11 4.62 -15.74
C ARG A 35 12.64 3.89 -14.53
N ARG A 36 13.95 3.78 -14.40
CA ARG A 36 14.65 3.39 -13.18
C ARG A 36 15.09 4.61 -12.40
N ILE A 37 14.75 4.69 -11.13
CA ILE A 37 15.14 5.78 -10.21
C ILE A 37 16.01 5.16 -9.13
N GLY A 38 17.29 5.51 -9.14
CA GLY A 38 18.26 4.98 -8.18
C GLY A 38 18.10 5.61 -6.79
N ALA A 39 18.35 4.81 -5.76
CA ALA A 39 18.35 5.23 -4.37
C ALA A 39 19.70 4.84 -3.71
N ARG A 40 20.47 5.83 -3.29
CA ARG A 40 21.80 5.59 -2.71
C ARG A 40 21.78 5.03 -1.31
N VAL A 41 20.73 5.31 -0.54
CA VAL A 41 20.61 4.90 0.87
C VAL A 41 19.55 3.82 1.06
N GLY A 42 18.42 3.94 0.38
CA GLY A 42 17.32 3.01 0.48
C GLY A 42 16.03 3.59 -0.07
N VAL A 43 14.99 2.77 -0.08
CA VAL A 43 13.63 3.14 -0.51
C VAL A 43 12.72 3.13 0.72
N VAL A 44 11.95 4.19 0.91
CA VAL A 44 10.95 4.29 1.97
C VAL A 44 9.57 4.23 1.34
N PHE A 45 8.76 3.28 1.76
CA PHE A 45 7.37 3.19 1.37
C PHE A 45 6.52 4.08 2.27
N ALA A 46 5.84 5.04 1.68
CA ALA A 46 4.86 5.90 2.34
C ALA A 46 3.56 5.93 1.51
N THR A 47 3.17 4.74 1.02
CA THR A 47 2.08 4.55 0.05
C THR A 47 0.71 4.29 0.70
N GLY A 48 0.60 4.54 2.00
CA GLY A 48 -0.61 4.20 2.75
C GLY A 48 -0.63 2.76 3.23
N GLY A 49 -1.76 2.36 3.78
CA GLY A 49 -1.99 1.01 4.29
C GLY A 49 -2.71 0.11 3.28
N PHE A 50 -3.52 -0.82 3.81
CA PHE A 50 -4.28 -1.78 2.99
C PHE A 50 -5.80 -1.72 3.26
N ALA A 51 -6.30 -0.65 3.84
CA ALA A 51 -7.69 -0.56 4.26
C ALA A 51 -8.72 -0.58 3.11
N GLN A 52 -8.29 -0.39 1.87
CA GLN A 52 -9.12 -0.54 0.67
C GLN A 52 -9.04 -1.96 0.07
N SER A 53 -8.12 -2.80 0.53
CA SER A 53 -8.03 -4.19 0.08
C SER A 53 -8.95 -5.09 0.89
N GLN A 54 -10.07 -5.51 0.30
CA GLN A 54 -11.00 -6.44 0.94
C GLN A 54 -10.32 -7.75 1.34
N GLU A 55 -9.41 -8.26 0.52
CA GLU A 55 -8.65 -9.48 0.81
C GLU A 55 -7.80 -9.33 2.07
N LEU A 56 -6.98 -8.27 2.13
CA LEU A 56 -6.06 -8.05 3.26
C LEU A 56 -6.83 -7.70 4.53
N MET A 57 -7.92 -6.94 4.40
CA MET A 57 -8.80 -6.62 5.52
C MET A 57 -9.42 -7.90 6.11
N THR A 58 -9.96 -8.78 5.28
CA THR A 58 -10.54 -10.04 5.74
C THR A 58 -9.50 -10.96 6.38
N ARG A 59 -8.28 -10.94 5.86
CA ARG A 59 -7.19 -11.80 6.34
C ARG A 59 -6.59 -11.35 7.66
N PHE A 60 -6.44 -10.04 7.86
CA PHE A 60 -5.66 -9.51 8.98
C PHE A 60 -6.49 -8.79 10.04
N VAL A 61 -7.59 -8.17 9.68
CA VAL A 61 -8.39 -7.39 10.63
C VAL A 61 -9.53 -8.23 11.21
N PRO A 62 -9.59 -8.38 12.54
CA PRO A 62 -10.53 -9.33 13.18
C PRO A 62 -12.00 -8.89 13.17
N ALA A 63 -12.28 -7.67 12.75
CA ALA A 63 -13.63 -7.13 12.73
C ALA A 63 -14.00 -6.58 11.35
N PRO A 64 -15.25 -6.73 10.91
CA PRO A 64 -15.70 -6.14 9.66
C PRO A 64 -15.69 -4.61 9.76
N LEU A 65 -14.87 -3.96 8.95
CA LEU A 65 -14.92 -2.52 8.78
C LEU A 65 -15.92 -2.17 7.69
N ARG A 66 -16.85 -1.28 8.00
CA ARG A 66 -17.87 -0.81 7.07
C ARG A 66 -17.47 0.46 6.32
N ALA A 67 -16.52 1.19 6.90
CA ALA A 67 -16.00 2.42 6.29
C ALA A 67 -14.53 2.60 6.67
N THR A 68 -13.79 3.27 5.81
CA THR A 68 -12.41 3.65 6.06
C THR A 68 -12.16 5.06 5.55
N GLY A 69 -11.39 5.86 6.31
CA GLY A 69 -10.88 7.16 5.86
C GLY A 69 -9.59 7.07 5.05
N ALA A 70 -9.14 5.87 4.70
CA ALA A 70 -7.96 5.71 3.88
C ALA A 70 -8.20 6.24 2.46
N ALA A 71 -7.16 6.83 1.88
CA ALA A 71 -7.21 7.29 0.50
C ALA A 71 -7.54 6.13 -0.46
N ALA A 72 -8.25 6.45 -1.52
CA ALA A 72 -8.47 5.51 -2.61
C ALA A 72 -7.13 4.96 -3.12
N GLY A 73 -7.05 3.66 -3.40
CA GLY A 73 -5.81 3.00 -3.79
C GLY A 73 -4.91 2.56 -2.62
N SER A 74 -5.33 2.72 -1.35
CA SER A 74 -4.62 2.14 -0.20
C SER A 74 -4.86 0.63 -0.11
N GLU A 75 -4.35 -0.12 -1.07
CA GLU A 75 -4.60 -1.55 -1.25
C GLU A 75 -3.48 -2.46 -0.75
N GLY A 76 -2.45 -1.87 -0.14
CA GLY A 76 -1.36 -2.62 0.48
C GLY A 76 -0.28 -3.08 -0.48
N ASP A 77 -0.02 -2.36 -1.55
CA ASP A 77 1.01 -2.68 -2.54
C ASP A 77 2.38 -2.92 -1.91
N PHE A 78 2.73 -2.09 -0.92
CA PHE A 78 4.00 -2.22 -0.21
C PHE A 78 4.16 -3.57 0.48
N LEU A 79 3.06 -4.18 0.95
CA LEU A 79 3.10 -5.49 1.60
C LEU A 79 3.55 -6.58 0.65
N ARG A 80 2.99 -6.60 -0.56
CA ARG A 80 3.36 -7.60 -1.58
C ARG A 80 4.82 -7.46 -1.97
N ILE A 81 5.30 -6.23 -2.13
CA ILE A 81 6.70 -5.93 -2.43
C ILE A 81 7.61 -6.37 -1.28
N ALA A 82 7.29 -5.95 -0.06
CA ALA A 82 8.10 -6.24 1.13
C ALA A 82 8.17 -7.75 1.41
N MET A 83 7.05 -8.45 1.31
CA MET A 83 6.99 -9.91 1.48
C MET A 83 7.82 -10.64 0.42
N GLY A 84 7.78 -10.17 -0.82
CA GLY A 84 8.60 -10.72 -1.91
C GLY A 84 10.11 -10.61 -1.65
N LEU A 85 10.51 -9.66 -0.80
CA LEU A 85 11.90 -9.47 -0.37
C LEU A 85 12.21 -10.15 0.98
N GLY A 86 11.28 -10.92 1.53
CA GLY A 86 11.46 -11.62 2.81
C GLY A 86 11.30 -10.71 4.03
N ALA A 87 10.67 -9.56 3.92
CA ALA A 87 10.39 -8.71 5.07
C ALA A 87 9.45 -9.38 6.05
N GLN A 88 9.72 -9.21 7.35
CA GLN A 88 8.85 -9.69 8.41
C GLN A 88 7.72 -8.69 8.65
N LEU A 89 6.51 -9.21 8.70
CA LEU A 89 5.33 -8.44 9.06
C LEU A 89 5.03 -8.59 10.56
N ARG A 90 4.63 -7.50 11.21
CA ARG A 90 4.22 -7.50 12.61
C ARG A 90 2.93 -6.70 12.76
N ASN A 91 2.14 -7.07 13.77
CA ASN A 91 0.96 -6.33 14.21
C ASN A 91 -0.07 -6.09 13.10
N MET A 92 -0.18 -7.01 12.16
CA MET A 92 -1.07 -6.88 11.00
C MET A 92 -2.55 -6.85 11.38
N GLY A 93 -2.92 -7.41 12.53
CA GLY A 93 -4.27 -7.37 13.07
C GLY A 93 -4.58 -6.14 13.91
N GLU A 94 -3.60 -5.27 14.15
CA GLU A 94 -3.80 -4.05 14.92
C GLU A 94 -4.19 -2.91 14.00
N ALA A 95 -5.32 -2.28 14.27
CA ALA A 95 -5.81 -1.15 13.51
C ALA A 95 -6.35 -0.06 14.45
N TRP A 96 -6.21 1.17 14.05
CA TRP A 96 -6.91 2.28 14.69
C TRP A 96 -8.37 2.25 14.25
N LEU A 97 -9.23 1.82 15.18
CA LEU A 97 -10.65 1.73 14.96
C LEU A 97 -11.35 2.81 15.79
N ALA A 98 -12.20 3.58 15.15
CA ALA A 98 -13.06 4.55 15.82
C ALA A 98 -14.52 4.27 15.47
N PRO A 99 -15.45 4.34 16.42
CA PRO A 99 -16.86 4.33 16.10
C PRO A 99 -17.21 5.64 15.37
N ILE A 100 -17.79 5.51 14.19
CA ILE A 100 -18.31 6.65 13.42
C ILE A 100 -19.79 6.42 13.11
N PRO A 101 -20.63 7.47 13.06
CA PRO A 101 -21.98 7.36 12.57
C PRO A 101 -21.92 7.02 11.07
N ILE A 102 -22.60 5.96 10.68
CA ILE A 102 -22.56 5.46 9.29
C ILE A 102 -23.58 6.21 8.40
N GLU A 103 -24.71 6.64 8.97
CA GLU A 103 -25.80 7.23 8.22
C GLU A 103 -25.38 8.38 7.28
N PRO A 104 -24.49 9.32 7.69
CA PRO A 104 -24.04 10.37 6.77
C PRO A 104 -23.19 9.89 5.61
N TYR A 105 -22.62 8.67 5.74
CA TYR A 105 -21.68 8.10 4.76
C TYR A 105 -22.31 7.01 3.88
N VAL A 106 -23.49 6.54 4.25
CA VAL A 106 -24.25 5.51 3.52
C VAL A 106 -25.47 6.15 2.85
N ALA A 107 -25.63 7.45 2.99
CA ALA A 107 -26.76 8.15 2.42
C ALA A 107 -26.65 8.19 0.90
N ASP A 108 -27.49 7.46 0.34
CA ASP A 108 -28.24 7.49 -0.92
C ASP A 108 -27.54 7.04 -2.19
N PRO A 109 -28.21 6.07 -2.85
CA PRO A 109 -27.86 5.72 -4.23
C PRO A 109 -28.33 6.78 -5.23
#